data_1feaed5545a2bd3728778b1a68f65bb7
#
_entry.id   1feaed5545a2bd3728778b1a68f65bb7
#
_cell.length_a   1.000
_cell.length_b   1.000
_cell.length_c   1.000
_cell.angle_alpha   90.00
_cell.angle_beta   90.00
_cell.angle_gamma   90.00
#
_symmetry.space_group_name_H-M   'P 1'
#
loop_
_entity.id
_entity.type
_entity.pdbx_description
1 polymer ?
#
loop_
_entity_poly.entity_id
_entity_poly.type
_entity_poly.pdbx_seq_one_letter_code
_entity_poly.pdbx_strand_id
1 'polypeptide(L)'
;MSTVLTSVIGGARVPSGAGRLYRSTDPSRTTDVVAEVSLADADDLVRACEAARNAQDAWRDVPPPVRGQVVAAIGRLVEANKAALARVVTREVGKPYAEALGEVQEIADTCAFFLGEGRRLYGHTVPSEMPDKQLFTFRDPVGVVTAITAGNFPVAVPSWYIVPALLCGNAVVWKPAEYAAACAEAFYQVFAHAGLPDGVLNVVYADGPETFRGLERALVRGLVDKVGFTGSTEVGARIGELCGRHLQSPCLELGGKNPMVVTEDADLTLAVEGALFSGFGTAGQRCTSLGTAIVHESVRDEFVRLLDEATRAATVGDPAGDVLYGPLIDERFADGFEKVLGWIGPRHAVHGSSGTGRISPSNPRDGFDGDAEAGLYYHPVIVDGVRPDDELFLHETFGPIVGVAPYRTLDEAIALANAPGYGLSASIYTTDPAEVFAFRRRISAGMVSVNNSTSGAEAHLPFGGNGRSGNGGRQSGIWVLDQFTRWQSMNWDFSGRLQKAQMDVVEITPDLGFRL
;
A
#
# COMPACT_ATOMS: atom_id res chain seq x y z
N MET A 1 -30.56 14.68 -8.63
CA MET A 1 -29.30 15.08 -9.30
C MET A 1 -28.19 14.61 -8.41
N SER A 2 -27.33 13.71 -8.86
CA SER A 2 -26.13 13.35 -8.11
C SER A 2 -25.26 14.59 -7.96
N THR A 3 -24.82 14.89 -6.73
CA THR A 3 -23.92 16.03 -6.49
C THR A 3 -22.56 15.68 -7.08
N VAL A 4 -22.06 16.51 -8.01
CA VAL A 4 -20.72 16.34 -8.58
C VAL A 4 -19.70 16.57 -7.46
N LEU A 5 -18.83 15.59 -7.24
CA LEU A 5 -17.74 15.69 -6.28
C LEU A 5 -16.69 16.71 -6.77
N THR A 6 -16.19 17.52 -5.86
CA THR A 6 -15.17 18.54 -6.15
C THR A 6 -14.04 18.44 -5.15
N SER A 7 -12.85 18.87 -5.55
CA SER A 7 -11.68 18.95 -4.66
C SER A 7 -11.99 19.78 -3.41
N VAL A 8 -11.29 19.49 -2.31
CA VAL A 8 -11.36 20.25 -1.07
C VAL A 8 -10.01 20.90 -0.83
N ILE A 9 -9.98 22.22 -0.86
CA ILE A 9 -8.77 23.02 -0.73
C ILE A 9 -9.00 24.08 0.36
N GLY A 10 -8.17 24.07 1.39
CA GLY A 10 -8.30 25.01 2.50
C GLY A 10 -9.64 24.89 3.25
N GLY A 11 -10.23 23.69 3.32
CA GLY A 11 -11.54 23.43 3.93
C GLY A 11 -12.73 23.73 3.03
N ALA A 12 -12.54 24.35 1.86
CA ALA A 12 -13.61 24.72 0.94
C ALA A 12 -13.71 23.75 -0.26
N ARG A 13 -14.94 23.52 -0.72
CA ARG A 13 -15.21 22.81 -1.97
C ARG A 13 -14.86 23.70 -3.15
N VAL A 14 -13.98 23.23 -4.01
CA VAL A 14 -13.46 23.99 -5.16
C VAL A 14 -13.75 23.23 -6.45
N PRO A 15 -14.69 23.71 -7.28
CA PRO A 15 -14.87 23.18 -8.63
C PRO A 15 -13.62 23.46 -9.46
N SER A 16 -13.22 22.51 -10.28
CA SER A 16 -12.11 22.75 -11.22
C SER A 16 -12.56 23.67 -12.36
N GLY A 17 -11.69 24.63 -12.71
CA GLY A 17 -11.88 25.46 -13.89
C GLY A 17 -11.72 24.72 -15.23
N ALA A 18 -11.15 23.50 -15.21
CA ALA A 18 -10.88 22.71 -16.41
C ALA A 18 -12.14 22.12 -17.06
N GLY A 19 -13.28 22.10 -16.39
CA GLY A 19 -14.56 21.60 -16.92
C GLY A 19 -14.58 20.10 -17.28
N ARG A 20 -13.57 19.32 -16.82
CA ARG A 20 -13.46 17.88 -17.09
C ARG A 20 -14.18 17.09 -16.00
N LEU A 21 -15.01 16.14 -16.42
CA LEU A 21 -15.72 15.24 -15.52
C LEU A 21 -15.20 13.82 -15.70
N TYR A 22 -15.10 13.09 -14.60
CA TYR A 22 -14.90 11.65 -14.58
C TYR A 22 -16.11 11.00 -13.91
N ARG A 23 -16.49 9.81 -14.39
CA ARG A 23 -17.54 8.98 -13.82
C ARG A 23 -16.94 7.69 -13.32
N SER A 24 -16.99 7.47 -12.01
CA SER A 24 -16.76 6.13 -11.46
C SER A 24 -18.05 5.33 -11.54
N THR A 25 -17.94 4.07 -11.91
CA THR A 25 -19.07 3.17 -12.07
C THR A 25 -18.94 1.96 -11.15
N ASP A 26 -20.06 1.34 -10.85
CA ASP A 26 -20.08 0.04 -10.18
C ASP A 26 -19.53 -1.03 -11.15
N PRO A 27 -18.40 -1.68 -10.84
CA PRO A 27 -17.82 -2.67 -11.74
C PRO A 27 -18.66 -3.95 -11.85
N SER A 28 -19.63 -4.17 -10.96
CA SER A 28 -20.63 -5.23 -11.05
C SER A 28 -21.73 -4.90 -12.06
N ARG A 29 -21.91 -3.61 -12.35
CA ARG A 29 -22.88 -3.08 -13.32
C ARG A 29 -22.35 -1.78 -13.90
N THR A 30 -21.53 -1.87 -14.92
CA THR A 30 -20.77 -0.74 -15.50
C THR A 30 -21.61 0.44 -16.01
N THR A 31 -22.93 0.25 -16.17
CA THR A 31 -23.89 1.32 -16.49
C THR A 31 -24.34 2.11 -15.26
N ASP A 32 -24.11 1.63 -14.04
CA ASP A 32 -24.48 2.29 -12.79
C ASP A 32 -23.37 3.25 -12.35
N VAL A 33 -23.63 4.55 -12.43
CA VAL A 33 -22.69 5.60 -12.01
C VAL A 33 -22.72 5.71 -10.48
N VAL A 34 -21.58 5.51 -9.83
CA VAL A 34 -21.39 5.66 -8.38
C VAL A 34 -21.13 7.10 -8.02
N ALA A 35 -20.21 7.77 -8.75
CA ALA A 35 -19.91 9.19 -8.55
C ALA A 35 -19.56 9.89 -9.85
N GLU A 36 -19.90 11.17 -9.93
CA GLU A 36 -19.37 12.13 -10.91
C GLU A 36 -18.38 13.05 -10.22
N VAL A 37 -17.22 13.27 -10.81
CA VAL A 37 -16.12 14.01 -10.20
C VAL A 37 -15.64 15.09 -11.15
N SER A 38 -15.53 16.32 -10.67
CA SER A 38 -14.86 17.41 -11.37
C SER A 38 -13.35 17.25 -11.22
N LEU A 39 -12.67 16.91 -12.33
CA LEU A 39 -11.22 16.70 -12.31
C LEU A 39 -10.46 18.03 -12.21
N ALA A 40 -9.63 18.12 -11.22
CA ALA A 40 -8.69 19.22 -10.98
C ALA A 40 -7.59 19.25 -12.04
N ASP A 41 -7.04 20.44 -12.27
CA ASP A 41 -5.82 20.63 -13.07
C ASP A 41 -4.57 20.76 -12.19
N ALA A 42 -3.43 20.99 -12.84
CA ALA A 42 -2.14 21.17 -12.16
C ALA A 42 -2.12 22.39 -11.23
N ASP A 43 -2.84 23.46 -11.56
CA ASP A 43 -2.87 24.67 -10.74
C ASP A 43 -3.72 24.45 -9.48
N ASP A 44 -4.78 23.63 -9.54
CA ASP A 44 -5.57 23.21 -8.38
C ASP A 44 -4.70 22.45 -7.38
N LEU A 45 -3.84 21.53 -7.85
CA LEU A 45 -2.91 20.82 -6.97
C LEU A 45 -1.89 21.75 -6.33
N VAL A 46 -1.37 22.72 -7.07
CA VAL A 46 -0.47 23.75 -6.51
C VAL A 46 -1.20 24.56 -5.45
N ARG A 47 -2.44 24.99 -5.69
CA ARG A 47 -3.27 25.72 -4.69
C ARG A 47 -3.50 24.90 -3.44
N ALA A 48 -3.72 23.60 -3.57
CA ALA A 48 -3.85 22.69 -2.42
C ALA A 48 -2.57 22.62 -1.60
N CYS A 49 -1.39 22.59 -2.27
CA CYS A 49 -0.09 22.63 -1.60
C CYS A 49 0.16 23.98 -0.89
N GLU A 50 -0.27 25.10 -1.47
CA GLU A 50 -0.22 26.42 -0.83
C GLU A 50 -1.13 26.48 0.42
N ALA A 51 -2.35 25.96 0.33
CA ALA A 51 -3.27 25.90 1.45
C ALA A 51 -2.71 25.01 2.58
N ALA A 52 -2.12 23.85 2.24
CA ALA A 52 -1.45 22.98 3.19
C ALA A 52 -0.27 23.68 3.87
N ARG A 53 0.57 24.41 3.11
CA ARG A 53 1.70 25.16 3.65
C ARG A 53 1.26 26.23 4.65
N ASN A 54 0.19 26.93 4.35
CA ASN A 54 -0.36 27.99 5.22
C ASN A 54 -0.94 27.41 6.53
N ALA A 55 -1.48 26.18 6.50
CA ALA A 55 -2.06 25.55 7.69
C ALA A 55 -1.03 24.79 8.54
N GLN A 56 0.11 24.41 7.97
CA GLN A 56 1.05 23.48 8.57
C GLN A 56 1.69 24.00 9.86
N ASP A 57 2.09 25.27 9.92
CA ASP A 57 2.76 25.81 11.11
C ASP A 57 1.86 25.77 12.33
N ALA A 58 0.61 26.18 12.19
CA ALA A 58 -0.37 26.12 13.29
C ALA A 58 -0.64 24.67 13.74
N TRP A 59 -0.68 23.72 12.81
CA TRP A 59 -0.86 22.30 13.13
C TRP A 59 0.38 21.70 13.80
N ARG A 60 1.58 22.06 13.36
CA ARG A 60 2.84 21.65 14.00
C ARG A 60 2.88 22.04 15.46
N ASP A 61 2.40 23.23 15.78
CA ASP A 61 2.43 23.78 17.14
C ASP A 61 1.41 23.13 18.10
N VAL A 62 0.44 22.37 17.57
CA VAL A 62 -0.44 21.52 18.38
C VAL A 62 0.40 20.38 18.99
N PRO A 63 0.39 20.18 20.33
CA PRO A 63 1.18 19.14 20.97
C PRO A 63 0.87 17.73 20.41
N PRO A 64 1.88 16.85 20.21
CA PRO A 64 1.66 15.52 19.63
C PRO A 64 0.59 14.68 20.36
N PRO A 65 0.47 14.68 21.71
CA PRO A 65 -0.61 13.97 22.39
C PRO A 65 -2.02 14.49 22.02
N VAL A 66 -2.14 15.79 21.71
CA VAL A 66 -3.42 16.38 21.29
C VAL A 66 -3.76 15.99 19.85
N ARG A 67 -2.76 16.00 18.95
CA ARG A 67 -2.93 15.44 17.60
C ARG A 67 -3.35 13.97 17.66
N GLY A 68 -2.78 13.18 18.61
CA GLY A 68 -3.20 11.81 18.87
C GLY A 68 -4.68 11.67 19.26
N GLN A 69 -5.28 12.66 19.95
CA GLN A 69 -6.72 12.65 20.25
C GLN A 69 -7.57 12.86 18.99
N VAL A 70 -7.10 13.66 18.03
CA VAL A 70 -7.76 13.83 16.73
C VAL A 70 -7.69 12.50 15.95
N VAL A 71 -6.54 11.83 15.93
CA VAL A 71 -6.38 10.50 15.34
C VAL A 71 -7.34 9.49 15.98
N ALA A 72 -7.48 9.51 17.30
CA ALA A 72 -8.46 8.65 17.99
C ALA A 72 -9.92 9.00 17.62
N ALA A 73 -10.23 10.27 17.38
CA ALA A 73 -11.56 10.67 16.91
C ALA A 73 -11.84 10.12 15.50
N ILE A 74 -10.84 10.15 14.60
CA ILE A 74 -10.92 9.52 13.27
C ILE A 74 -11.26 8.04 13.42
N GLY A 75 -10.50 7.28 14.23
CA GLY A 75 -10.73 5.85 14.47
C GLY A 75 -12.15 5.54 14.96
N ARG A 76 -12.65 6.31 15.96
CA ARG A 76 -14.03 6.14 16.47
C ARG A 76 -15.10 6.43 15.41
N LEU A 77 -14.88 7.44 14.56
CA LEU A 77 -15.79 7.75 13.46
C LEU A 77 -15.76 6.66 12.38
N VAL A 78 -14.61 6.09 12.10
CA VAL A 78 -14.46 4.93 11.19
C VAL A 78 -15.24 3.74 11.74
N GLU A 79 -15.04 3.37 13.01
CA GLU A 79 -15.78 2.27 13.65
C GLU A 79 -17.30 2.49 13.61
N ALA A 80 -17.76 3.71 13.95
CA ALA A 80 -19.17 4.05 13.94
C ALA A 80 -19.81 3.99 12.53
N ASN A 81 -19.01 4.16 11.48
CA ASN A 81 -19.45 4.17 10.08
C ASN A 81 -18.94 2.95 9.27
N LYS A 82 -18.36 1.94 9.93
CA LYS A 82 -17.65 0.82 9.30
C LYS A 82 -18.48 0.15 8.19
N ALA A 83 -19.71 -0.22 8.49
CA ALA A 83 -20.58 -0.88 7.51
C ALA A 83 -20.95 0.03 6.32
N ALA A 84 -21.08 1.33 6.54
CA ALA A 84 -21.38 2.28 5.46
C ALA A 84 -20.16 2.47 4.54
N LEU A 85 -18.97 2.68 5.11
CA LEU A 85 -17.72 2.78 4.38
C LEU A 85 -17.44 1.52 3.56
N ALA A 86 -17.60 0.32 4.17
CA ALA A 86 -17.41 -0.95 3.48
C ALA A 86 -18.35 -1.10 2.28
N ARG A 87 -19.63 -0.70 2.40
CA ARG A 87 -20.57 -0.73 1.26
C ARG A 87 -20.15 0.19 0.12
N VAL A 88 -19.59 1.36 0.41
CA VAL A 88 -19.08 2.26 -0.63
C VAL A 88 -17.88 1.61 -1.34
N VAL A 89 -16.95 1.01 -0.59
CA VAL A 89 -15.80 0.29 -1.14
C VAL A 89 -16.28 -0.87 -2.03
N THR A 90 -17.19 -1.71 -1.54
CA THR A 90 -17.76 -2.82 -2.32
C THR A 90 -18.37 -2.33 -3.63
N ARG A 91 -19.18 -1.28 -3.57
CA ARG A 91 -19.90 -0.76 -4.73
C ARG A 91 -18.99 -0.09 -5.76
N GLU A 92 -17.97 0.68 -5.32
CA GLU A 92 -17.16 1.47 -6.26
C GLU A 92 -15.98 0.71 -6.84
N VAL A 93 -15.39 -0.24 -6.07
CA VAL A 93 -14.19 -0.98 -6.53
C VAL A 93 -14.42 -2.49 -6.67
N GLY A 94 -15.64 -2.97 -6.44
CA GLY A 94 -15.98 -4.38 -6.65
C GLY A 94 -15.40 -5.36 -5.63
N LYS A 95 -14.89 -4.87 -4.50
CA LYS A 95 -14.32 -5.71 -3.45
C LYS A 95 -15.42 -6.45 -2.68
N PRO A 96 -15.27 -7.76 -2.39
CA PRO A 96 -16.22 -8.48 -1.54
C PRO A 96 -16.47 -7.75 -0.22
N TYR A 97 -17.72 -7.69 0.21
CA TYR A 97 -18.11 -6.91 1.40
C TYR A 97 -17.36 -7.33 2.67
N ALA A 98 -17.09 -8.62 2.84
CA ALA A 98 -16.29 -9.12 3.95
C ALA A 98 -14.86 -8.56 3.93
N GLU A 99 -14.22 -8.50 2.76
CA GLU A 99 -12.90 -7.90 2.59
C GLU A 99 -12.92 -6.38 2.77
N ALA A 100 -13.98 -5.70 2.29
CA ALA A 100 -14.16 -4.27 2.50
C ALA A 100 -14.34 -3.92 3.99
N LEU A 101 -15.02 -4.77 4.77
CA LEU A 101 -15.09 -4.62 6.23
C LEU A 101 -13.71 -4.78 6.89
N GLY A 102 -12.88 -5.70 6.39
CA GLY A 102 -11.49 -5.87 6.83
C GLY A 102 -10.65 -4.63 6.52
N GLU A 103 -10.77 -4.09 5.32
CA GLU A 103 -10.09 -2.86 4.92
C GLU A 103 -10.44 -1.67 5.82
N VAL A 104 -11.72 -1.49 6.14
CA VAL A 104 -12.15 -0.41 7.06
C VAL A 104 -11.68 -0.66 8.50
N GLN A 105 -11.62 -1.94 8.95
CA GLN A 105 -11.05 -2.29 10.25
C GLN A 105 -9.60 -1.86 10.36
N GLU A 106 -8.83 -2.05 9.31
CA GLU A 106 -7.42 -1.68 9.28
C GLU A 106 -7.19 -0.18 9.51
N ILE A 107 -8.11 0.68 9.08
CA ILE A 107 -8.05 2.12 9.40
C ILE A 107 -8.25 2.34 10.91
N ALA A 108 -9.22 1.66 11.52
CA ALA A 108 -9.47 1.78 12.95
C ALA A 108 -8.25 1.32 13.77
N ASP A 109 -7.64 0.19 13.39
CA ASP A 109 -6.44 -0.34 14.04
C ASP A 109 -5.24 0.58 13.85
N THR A 110 -5.06 1.17 12.66
CA THR A 110 -4.05 2.20 12.39
C THR A 110 -4.24 3.40 13.31
N CYS A 111 -5.46 3.92 13.44
CA CYS A 111 -5.74 5.04 14.33
C CYS A 111 -5.50 4.69 15.81
N ALA A 112 -5.88 3.49 16.24
CA ALA A 112 -5.65 3.00 17.60
C ALA A 112 -4.14 2.91 17.92
N PHE A 113 -3.35 2.40 17.00
CA PHE A 113 -1.89 2.34 17.14
C PHE A 113 -1.29 3.74 17.24
N PHE A 114 -1.61 4.64 16.32
CA PHE A 114 -1.02 5.99 16.26
C PHE A 114 -1.51 6.93 17.35
N LEU A 115 -2.66 6.70 17.97
CA LEU A 115 -3.05 7.40 19.21
C LEU A 115 -1.94 7.29 20.28
N GLY A 116 -1.43 6.07 20.47
CA GLY A 116 -0.35 5.80 21.43
C GLY A 116 0.96 6.47 21.04
N GLU A 117 1.28 6.51 19.74
CA GLU A 117 2.51 7.11 19.22
C GLU A 117 2.55 8.63 19.41
N GLY A 118 1.42 9.31 19.54
CA GLY A 118 1.37 10.73 19.90
C GLY A 118 2.06 11.04 21.25
N ARG A 119 2.13 10.06 22.16
CA ARG A 119 2.86 10.18 23.44
C ARG A 119 4.28 9.61 23.38
N ARG A 120 4.64 8.91 22.30
CA ARG A 120 5.96 8.31 22.07
C ARG A 120 6.75 9.00 20.96
N LEU A 121 6.23 10.09 20.40
CA LEU A 121 6.96 10.94 19.44
C LEU A 121 7.96 11.83 20.19
N TYR A 122 8.96 11.22 20.81
CA TYR A 122 9.98 11.88 21.61
C TYR A 122 11.37 11.75 20.97
N GLY A 123 12.29 12.62 21.42
CA GLY A 123 13.72 12.53 21.14
C GLY A 123 14.48 11.89 22.30
N HIS A 124 15.78 12.08 22.31
CA HIS A 124 16.70 11.52 23.31
C HIS A 124 17.47 12.62 24.02
N THR A 125 17.76 12.40 25.29
CA THR A 125 18.83 13.07 26.01
C THR A 125 20.08 12.24 25.80
N VAL A 126 21.15 12.83 25.26
CA VAL A 126 22.37 12.12 24.87
C VAL A 126 23.53 12.64 25.72
N PRO A 127 24.40 11.79 26.32
CA PRO A 127 25.55 12.25 27.08
C PRO A 127 26.57 12.93 26.16
N SER A 128 27.23 13.96 26.72
CA SER A 128 28.35 14.62 26.06
C SER A 128 29.67 14.09 26.64
N GLU A 129 30.75 14.14 25.88
CA GLU A 129 32.14 13.93 26.36
C GLU A 129 32.62 15.10 27.20
N MET A 130 31.88 16.21 27.27
CA MET A 130 32.23 17.43 28.02
C MET A 130 31.30 17.60 29.20
N PRO A 131 31.82 17.94 30.40
CA PRO A 131 31.08 17.92 31.67
C PRO A 131 29.93 18.96 31.70
N ASP A 132 30.12 20.14 31.13
CA ASP A 132 29.17 21.25 31.22
C ASP A 132 28.36 21.42 29.93
N LYS A 133 27.94 20.29 29.32
CA LYS A 133 27.26 20.27 28.05
C LYS A 133 26.19 19.19 28.01
N GLN A 134 25.03 19.52 27.50
CA GLN A 134 23.97 18.57 27.27
C GLN A 134 23.58 18.51 25.81
N LEU A 135 23.29 17.30 25.33
CA LEU A 135 22.87 17.04 23.97
C LEU A 135 21.45 16.49 23.95
N PHE A 136 20.69 16.92 22.96
CA PHE A 136 19.30 16.48 22.76
C PHE A 136 19.07 16.14 21.29
N THR A 137 18.11 15.26 21.06
CA THR A 137 17.53 15.08 19.72
C THR A 137 16.04 15.34 19.76
N PHE A 138 15.51 15.86 18.67
CA PHE A 138 14.09 16.13 18.49
C PHE A 138 13.61 15.52 17.18
N ARG A 139 12.32 15.19 17.11
CA ARG A 139 11.60 14.83 15.88
C ARG A 139 10.74 16.02 15.48
N ASP A 140 11.08 16.64 14.36
CA ASP A 140 10.29 17.72 13.76
C ASP A 140 9.50 17.20 12.55
N PRO A 141 8.28 17.70 12.26
CA PRO A 141 7.57 17.35 11.04
C PRO A 141 8.38 17.70 9.80
N VAL A 142 8.23 16.92 8.72
CA VAL A 142 8.85 17.28 7.44
C VAL A 142 8.23 18.54 6.84
N GLY A 143 6.93 18.77 7.03
CA GLY A 143 6.18 19.95 6.55
C GLY A 143 4.90 19.58 5.80
N VAL A 144 4.89 19.71 4.47
CA VAL A 144 3.77 19.36 3.60
C VAL A 144 4.02 18.02 2.92
N VAL A 145 3.09 17.08 3.09
CA VAL A 145 3.11 15.75 2.50
C VAL A 145 2.09 15.67 1.37
N THR A 146 2.53 15.28 0.17
CA THR A 146 1.61 14.91 -0.90
C THR A 146 1.46 13.39 -0.93
N ALA A 147 0.26 12.87 -0.69
CA ALA A 147 -0.06 11.44 -0.73
C ALA A 147 -0.85 11.13 -2.01
N ILE A 148 -0.28 10.34 -2.91
CA ILE A 148 -0.90 9.89 -4.15
C ILE A 148 -1.18 8.39 -4.00
N THR A 149 -2.46 7.99 -4.00
CA THR A 149 -2.86 6.62 -3.65
C THR A 149 -3.64 5.94 -4.77
N ALA A 150 -3.44 4.64 -4.90
CA ALA A 150 -4.21 3.77 -5.78
C ALA A 150 -5.61 3.47 -5.21
N GLY A 151 -6.51 2.96 -6.03
CA GLY A 151 -7.91 2.74 -5.65
C GLY A 151 -8.29 1.29 -5.38
N ASN A 152 -7.37 0.33 -5.42
CA ASN A 152 -7.64 -1.05 -5.06
C ASN A 152 -7.81 -1.26 -3.52
N PHE A 153 -7.20 -0.39 -2.72
CA PHE A 153 -7.43 -0.21 -1.28
C PHE A 153 -7.70 1.28 -1.02
N PRO A 154 -8.92 1.75 -1.39
CA PRO A 154 -9.19 3.18 -1.51
C PRO A 154 -9.26 3.93 -0.17
N VAL A 155 -9.32 3.23 0.96
CA VAL A 155 -9.43 3.82 2.29
C VAL A 155 -8.32 3.38 3.25
N ALA A 156 -7.87 2.10 3.22
CA ALA A 156 -6.79 1.65 4.09
C ALA A 156 -5.44 2.27 3.69
N VAL A 157 -5.03 2.14 2.43
CA VAL A 157 -3.74 2.68 1.96
C VAL A 157 -3.60 4.19 2.19
N PRO A 158 -4.61 5.04 1.90
CA PRO A 158 -4.54 6.45 2.27
C PRO A 158 -4.33 6.67 3.77
N SER A 159 -4.92 5.83 4.64
CA SER A 159 -4.77 5.97 6.09
C SER A 159 -3.33 5.78 6.55
N TRP A 160 -2.55 4.90 5.89
CA TRP A 160 -1.14 4.66 6.21
C TRP A 160 -0.23 5.85 5.93
N TYR A 161 -0.64 6.76 5.04
CA TYR A 161 0.05 8.04 4.80
C TYR A 161 -0.51 9.15 5.67
N ILE A 162 -1.83 9.34 5.64
CA ILE A 162 -2.50 10.51 6.21
C ILE A 162 -2.42 10.50 7.74
N VAL A 163 -2.75 9.37 8.38
CA VAL A 163 -2.81 9.29 9.85
C VAL A 163 -1.45 9.56 10.50
N PRO A 164 -0.35 8.86 10.13
CA PRO A 164 0.96 9.15 10.72
C PRO A 164 1.50 10.53 10.32
N ALA A 165 1.24 11.02 9.10
CA ALA A 165 1.66 12.36 8.70
C ALA A 165 1.01 13.44 9.58
N LEU A 166 -0.31 13.34 9.81
CA LEU A 166 -1.06 14.24 10.69
C LEU A 166 -0.55 14.16 12.12
N LEU A 167 -0.32 12.95 12.64
CA LEU A 167 0.22 12.76 13.99
C LEU A 167 1.58 13.44 14.16
N CYS A 168 2.45 13.32 13.16
CA CYS A 168 3.77 13.95 13.18
C CYS A 168 3.71 15.49 13.06
N GLY A 169 2.55 16.10 12.77
CA GLY A 169 2.37 17.55 12.65
C GLY A 169 2.54 18.10 11.24
N ASN A 170 2.43 17.23 10.23
CA ASN A 170 2.44 17.66 8.83
C ASN A 170 1.05 18.03 8.35
N ALA A 171 0.97 18.88 7.33
CA ALA A 171 -0.22 19.04 6.53
C ALA A 171 -0.16 18.13 5.30
N VAL A 172 -1.32 17.69 4.81
CA VAL A 172 -1.43 16.68 3.76
C VAL A 172 -2.24 17.20 2.56
N VAL A 173 -1.72 16.93 1.37
CA VAL A 173 -2.47 17.01 0.11
C VAL A 173 -2.66 15.58 -0.38
N TRP A 174 -3.89 15.09 -0.32
CA TRP A 174 -4.23 13.74 -0.76
C TRP A 174 -4.82 13.77 -2.17
N LYS A 175 -4.19 13.01 -3.07
CA LYS A 175 -4.70 12.73 -4.41
C LYS A 175 -5.13 11.26 -4.48
N PRO A 176 -6.41 10.94 -4.27
CA PRO A 176 -6.92 9.59 -4.45
C PRO A 176 -7.02 9.22 -5.93
N ALA A 177 -7.19 7.93 -6.23
CA ALA A 177 -7.54 7.48 -7.57
C ALA A 177 -8.92 8.04 -7.98
N GLU A 178 -9.04 8.53 -9.20
CA GLU A 178 -10.29 9.12 -9.72
C GLU A 178 -11.42 8.10 -9.84
N TYR A 179 -11.08 6.82 -10.04
CA TYR A 179 -12.03 5.71 -10.11
C TYR A 179 -12.50 5.19 -8.73
N ALA A 180 -12.01 5.78 -7.65
CA ALA A 180 -12.41 5.48 -6.26
C ALA A 180 -12.80 6.76 -5.51
N ALA A 181 -13.44 7.69 -6.20
CA ALA A 181 -13.71 9.02 -5.68
C ALA A 181 -14.82 9.05 -4.61
N ALA A 182 -15.83 8.17 -4.70
CA ALA A 182 -16.85 8.05 -3.66
C ALA A 182 -16.27 7.47 -2.37
N CYS A 183 -15.35 6.51 -2.46
CA CYS A 183 -14.60 6.00 -1.32
C CYS A 183 -13.76 7.12 -0.68
N ALA A 184 -13.04 7.88 -1.48
CA ALA A 184 -12.23 8.99 -1.00
C ALA A 184 -13.08 10.09 -0.34
N GLU A 185 -14.21 10.43 -0.93
CA GLU A 185 -15.16 11.38 -0.35
C GLU A 185 -15.70 10.91 0.99
N ALA A 186 -16.16 9.65 1.06
CA ALA A 186 -16.67 9.08 2.30
C ALA A 186 -15.61 9.06 3.40
N PHE A 187 -14.37 8.77 3.05
CA PHE A 187 -13.26 8.76 4.01
C PHE A 187 -12.84 10.19 4.38
N TYR A 188 -12.83 11.15 3.44
CA TYR A 188 -12.58 12.55 3.76
C TYR A 188 -13.61 13.10 4.77
N GLN A 189 -14.89 12.73 4.66
CA GLN A 189 -15.92 13.16 5.61
C GLN A 189 -15.59 12.73 7.04
N VAL A 190 -14.97 11.59 7.24
CA VAL A 190 -14.51 11.15 8.57
C VAL A 190 -13.48 12.13 9.13
N PHE A 191 -12.49 12.54 8.34
CA PHE A 191 -11.48 13.52 8.76
C PHE A 191 -12.09 14.90 9.04
N ALA A 192 -13.00 15.36 8.17
CA ALA A 192 -13.66 16.65 8.33
C ALA A 192 -14.46 16.76 9.64
N HIS A 193 -15.04 15.63 10.11
CA HIS A 193 -15.81 15.58 11.36
C HIS A 193 -14.95 15.23 12.59
N ALA A 194 -13.66 14.90 12.42
CA ALA A 194 -12.75 14.55 13.52
C ALA A 194 -12.12 15.78 14.19
N GLY A 195 -12.39 16.99 13.73
CA GLY A 195 -11.87 18.23 14.29
C GLY A 195 -10.51 18.66 13.73
N LEU A 196 -10.15 18.24 12.51
CA LEU A 196 -9.00 18.77 11.81
C LEU A 196 -9.25 20.23 11.41
N PRO A 197 -8.26 21.15 11.60
CA PRO A 197 -8.36 22.51 11.09
C PRO A 197 -8.38 22.53 9.55
N ASP A 198 -9.04 23.54 8.99
CA ASP A 198 -9.09 23.78 7.55
C ASP A 198 -7.68 23.88 6.95
N GLY A 199 -7.47 23.24 5.79
CA GLY A 199 -6.19 23.23 5.08
C GLY A 199 -5.15 22.21 5.59
N VAL A 200 -5.34 21.61 6.77
CA VAL A 200 -4.42 20.56 7.27
C VAL A 200 -4.54 19.27 6.44
N LEU A 201 -5.73 18.94 5.95
CA LEU A 201 -5.96 17.92 4.94
C LEU A 201 -6.71 18.53 3.74
N ASN A 202 -6.11 18.41 2.56
CA ASN A 202 -6.68 18.81 1.29
C ASN A 202 -6.86 17.57 0.41
N VAL A 203 -7.95 17.52 -0.37
CA VAL A 203 -8.23 16.41 -1.30
C VAL A 203 -8.33 16.95 -2.71
N VAL A 204 -7.56 16.38 -3.63
CA VAL A 204 -7.49 16.82 -5.03
C VAL A 204 -7.83 15.65 -5.94
N TYR A 205 -8.98 15.74 -6.61
CA TYR A 205 -9.39 14.74 -7.61
C TYR A 205 -8.79 15.11 -8.96
N ALA A 206 -7.70 14.49 -9.36
CA ALA A 206 -7.00 14.76 -10.61
C ALA A 206 -6.59 13.46 -11.31
N ASP A 207 -6.44 13.52 -12.63
CA ASP A 207 -5.82 12.42 -13.39
C ASP A 207 -4.29 12.39 -13.23
N GLY A 208 -3.66 11.32 -13.73
CA GLY A 208 -2.21 11.13 -13.61
C GLY A 208 -1.39 12.26 -14.23
N PRO A 209 -1.65 12.67 -15.50
CA PRO A 209 -0.90 13.75 -16.15
C PRO A 209 -0.98 15.09 -15.41
N GLU A 210 -2.16 15.52 -14.95
CA GLU A 210 -2.33 16.76 -14.20
C GLU A 210 -1.67 16.68 -12.83
N THR A 211 -1.79 15.53 -12.16
CA THR A 211 -1.10 15.26 -10.89
C THR A 211 0.41 15.41 -11.03
N PHE A 212 1.00 14.82 -12.07
CA PHE A 212 2.45 14.88 -12.27
C PHE A 212 2.92 16.32 -12.55
N ARG A 213 2.21 17.06 -13.42
CA ARG A 213 2.51 18.47 -13.71
C ARG A 213 2.38 19.37 -12.48
N GLY A 214 1.31 19.17 -11.70
CA GLY A 214 1.07 19.93 -10.48
C GLY A 214 2.11 19.65 -9.41
N LEU A 215 2.48 18.37 -9.23
CA LEU A 215 3.53 17.96 -8.30
C LEU A 215 4.90 18.56 -8.68
N GLU A 216 5.27 18.51 -9.97
CA GLU A 216 6.52 19.12 -10.45
C GLU A 216 6.56 20.62 -10.13
N ARG A 217 5.49 21.36 -10.44
CA ARG A 217 5.40 22.80 -10.14
C ARG A 217 5.47 23.08 -8.64
N ALA A 218 4.80 22.26 -7.82
CA ALA A 218 4.81 22.40 -6.37
C ALA A 218 6.20 22.12 -5.76
N LEU A 219 6.92 21.12 -6.28
CA LEU A 219 8.30 20.80 -5.89
C LEU A 219 9.27 21.94 -6.27
N VAL A 220 9.19 22.47 -7.50
CA VAL A 220 10.00 23.60 -7.95
C VAL A 220 9.80 24.83 -7.05
N ARG A 221 8.58 25.04 -6.55
CA ARG A 221 8.25 26.16 -5.65
C ARG A 221 8.53 25.89 -4.17
N GLY A 222 9.04 24.70 -3.81
CA GLY A 222 9.30 24.32 -2.42
C GLY A 222 8.05 24.19 -1.56
N LEU A 223 6.89 23.87 -2.16
CA LEU A 223 5.62 23.74 -1.47
C LEU A 223 5.39 22.34 -0.89
N VAL A 224 6.14 21.33 -1.34
CA VAL A 224 6.05 19.93 -0.92
C VAL A 224 7.38 19.49 -0.33
N ASP A 225 7.34 18.87 0.84
CA ASP A 225 8.52 18.38 1.57
C ASP A 225 8.65 16.86 1.55
N LYS A 226 7.55 16.14 1.29
CA LYS A 226 7.53 14.68 1.19
C LYS A 226 6.48 14.24 0.20
N VAL A 227 6.81 13.25 -0.61
CA VAL A 227 5.86 12.59 -1.49
C VAL A 227 5.68 11.14 -1.04
N GLY A 228 4.45 10.74 -0.77
CA GLY A 228 4.03 9.35 -0.63
C GLY A 228 3.31 8.91 -1.91
N PHE A 229 3.67 7.77 -2.44
CA PHE A 229 3.08 7.24 -3.66
C PHE A 229 2.82 5.74 -3.53
N THR A 230 1.60 5.32 -3.85
CA THR A 230 1.24 3.92 -4.06
C THR A 230 0.66 3.75 -5.46
N GLY A 231 1.25 2.85 -6.25
CA GLY A 231 0.83 2.58 -7.61
C GLY A 231 1.79 1.67 -8.37
N SER A 232 1.81 1.76 -9.71
CA SER A 232 2.69 0.92 -10.54
C SER A 232 4.16 1.28 -10.38
N THR A 233 5.03 0.28 -10.58
CA THR A 233 6.50 0.44 -10.56
C THR A 233 6.97 1.52 -11.54
N GLU A 234 6.39 1.57 -12.74
CA GLU A 234 6.75 2.55 -13.77
C GLU A 234 6.47 3.99 -13.32
N VAL A 235 5.27 4.25 -12.80
CA VAL A 235 4.91 5.59 -12.31
C VAL A 235 5.73 5.94 -11.07
N GLY A 236 5.96 4.98 -10.17
CA GLY A 236 6.80 5.18 -8.98
C GLY A 236 8.23 5.57 -9.32
N ALA A 237 8.83 4.95 -10.35
CA ALA A 237 10.16 5.31 -10.82
C ALA A 237 10.22 6.76 -11.33
N ARG A 238 9.20 7.23 -12.08
CA ARG A 238 9.10 8.61 -12.54
C ARG A 238 8.92 9.61 -11.38
N ILE A 239 8.11 9.25 -10.37
CA ILE A 239 7.97 10.06 -9.15
C ILE A 239 9.30 10.12 -8.39
N GLY A 240 10.01 8.98 -8.28
CA GLY A 240 11.32 8.91 -7.65
C GLY A 240 12.36 9.80 -8.35
N GLU A 241 12.40 9.77 -9.68
CA GLU A 241 13.25 10.65 -10.49
C GLU A 241 12.93 12.13 -10.25
N LEU A 242 11.63 12.47 -10.29
CA LEU A 242 11.18 13.84 -10.05
C LEU A 242 11.60 14.34 -8.65
N CYS A 243 11.33 13.55 -7.61
CA CYS A 243 11.72 13.90 -6.24
C CYS A 243 13.24 14.03 -6.08
N GLY A 244 14.02 13.14 -6.70
CA GLY A 244 15.48 13.16 -6.64
C GLY A 244 16.09 14.44 -7.20
N ARG A 245 15.50 15.04 -8.24
CA ARG A 245 15.92 16.36 -8.78
C ARG A 245 15.79 17.50 -7.76
N HIS A 246 14.92 17.32 -6.75
CA HIS A 246 14.68 18.28 -5.68
C HIS A 246 15.26 17.84 -4.34
N LEU A 247 16.18 16.85 -4.33
CA LEU A 247 16.83 16.28 -3.14
C LEU A 247 15.82 15.73 -2.11
N GLN A 248 14.66 15.26 -2.57
CA GLN A 248 13.65 14.64 -1.73
C GLN A 248 13.69 13.13 -1.89
N SER A 249 13.48 12.41 -0.79
CA SER A 249 13.31 10.95 -0.77
C SER A 249 11.82 10.64 -0.63
N PRO A 250 11.13 10.22 -1.69
CA PRO A 250 9.73 9.83 -1.61
C PRO A 250 9.57 8.52 -0.81
N CYS A 251 8.36 8.25 -0.34
CA CYS A 251 7.95 6.93 0.13
C CYS A 251 7.20 6.23 -1.00
N LEU A 252 7.81 5.22 -1.61
CA LEU A 252 7.28 4.54 -2.77
C LEU A 252 6.84 3.13 -2.39
N GLU A 253 5.55 2.85 -2.54
CA GLU A 253 4.95 1.53 -2.40
C GLU A 253 4.36 1.13 -3.75
N LEU A 254 4.93 0.08 -4.34
CA LEU A 254 4.72 -0.25 -5.74
C LEU A 254 4.15 -1.67 -5.89
N GLY A 255 4.06 -2.14 -7.13
CA GLY A 255 3.57 -3.47 -7.43
C GLY A 255 4.38 -4.61 -6.84
N GLY A 256 3.87 -5.81 -6.94
CA GLY A 256 4.51 -7.02 -6.46
C GLY A 256 4.33 -8.22 -7.40
N LYS A 257 5.31 -9.10 -7.42
CA LYS A 257 5.21 -10.46 -7.97
C LYS A 257 5.55 -11.41 -6.84
N ASN A 258 4.62 -11.52 -5.88
CA ASN A 258 4.90 -12.15 -4.59
C ASN A 258 4.98 -13.67 -4.73
N PRO A 259 6.07 -14.30 -4.28
CA PRO A 259 6.22 -15.74 -4.32
C PRO A 259 5.64 -16.41 -3.07
N MET A 260 5.13 -17.63 -3.25
CA MET A 260 4.82 -18.59 -2.19
C MET A 260 5.66 -19.84 -2.42
N VAL A 261 6.56 -20.16 -1.51
CA VAL A 261 7.33 -21.40 -1.55
C VAL A 261 6.58 -22.48 -0.78
N VAL A 262 6.35 -23.64 -1.42
CA VAL A 262 5.70 -24.80 -0.79
C VAL A 262 6.70 -25.94 -0.78
N THR A 263 7.16 -26.35 0.40
CA THR A 263 8.17 -27.40 0.57
C THR A 263 7.57 -28.80 0.51
N GLU A 264 8.41 -29.82 0.48
CA GLU A 264 7.97 -31.22 0.42
C GLU A 264 7.24 -31.67 1.70
N ASP A 265 7.49 -31.01 2.83
CA ASP A 265 6.90 -31.28 4.14
C ASP A 265 5.76 -30.33 4.51
N ALA A 266 5.36 -29.42 3.59
CA ALA A 266 4.31 -28.45 3.83
C ALA A 266 2.94 -29.09 4.07
N ASP A 267 2.14 -28.48 4.94
CA ASP A 267 0.70 -28.75 4.99
C ASP A 267 0.04 -28.19 3.72
N LEU A 268 -0.24 -29.08 2.76
CA LEU A 268 -0.81 -28.72 1.47
C LEU A 268 -2.21 -28.10 1.58
N THR A 269 -3.02 -28.52 2.56
CA THR A 269 -4.35 -27.92 2.78
C THR A 269 -4.22 -26.46 3.13
N LEU A 270 -3.35 -26.16 4.10
CA LEU A 270 -3.08 -24.79 4.53
C LEU A 270 -2.44 -23.96 3.40
N ALA A 271 -1.52 -24.56 2.63
CA ALA A 271 -0.86 -23.89 1.50
C ALA A 271 -1.88 -23.54 0.38
N VAL A 272 -2.83 -24.44 0.09
CA VAL A 272 -3.91 -24.21 -0.88
C VAL A 272 -4.87 -23.11 -0.42
N GLU A 273 -5.28 -23.13 0.86
CA GLU A 273 -6.11 -22.04 1.43
C GLU A 273 -5.41 -20.68 1.30
N GLY A 274 -4.11 -20.61 1.64
CA GLY A 274 -3.31 -19.40 1.51
C GLY A 274 -3.14 -18.97 0.05
N ALA A 275 -2.95 -19.90 -0.88
CA ALA A 275 -2.85 -19.62 -2.32
C ALA A 275 -4.18 -19.14 -2.88
N LEU A 276 -5.31 -19.75 -2.52
CA LEU A 276 -6.64 -19.36 -2.94
C LEU A 276 -6.94 -17.91 -2.51
N PHE A 277 -6.74 -17.61 -1.22
CA PHE A 277 -7.00 -16.29 -0.67
C PHE A 277 -6.07 -15.22 -1.27
N SER A 278 -4.75 -15.46 -1.31
CA SER A 278 -3.80 -14.45 -1.77
C SER A 278 -3.75 -14.31 -3.30
N GLY A 279 -4.07 -15.38 -4.05
CA GLY A 279 -4.08 -15.34 -5.51
C GLY A 279 -5.34 -14.72 -6.10
N PHE A 280 -6.49 -14.96 -5.48
CA PHE A 280 -7.78 -14.61 -6.05
C PHE A 280 -8.58 -13.58 -5.24
N GLY A 281 -8.32 -13.41 -3.94
CA GLY A 281 -8.97 -12.37 -3.13
C GLY A 281 -8.87 -10.99 -3.78
N THR A 282 -9.93 -10.19 -3.74
CA THR A 282 -10.06 -8.92 -4.47
C THR A 282 -9.78 -9.09 -5.98
N ALA A 283 -10.13 -10.23 -6.59
CA ALA A 283 -9.82 -10.59 -7.98
C ALA A 283 -8.31 -10.49 -8.32
N GLY A 284 -7.41 -10.80 -7.38
CA GLY A 284 -5.95 -10.68 -7.57
C GLY A 284 -5.43 -9.24 -7.67
N GLN A 285 -6.25 -8.23 -7.36
CA GLN A 285 -5.90 -6.81 -7.50
C GLN A 285 -5.28 -6.23 -6.20
N ARG A 286 -4.39 -6.97 -5.56
CA ARG A 286 -3.61 -6.52 -4.41
C ARG A 286 -2.13 -6.44 -4.78
N CYS A 287 -1.42 -5.45 -4.26
CA CYS A 287 0.05 -5.38 -4.38
C CYS A 287 0.73 -6.61 -3.76
N THR A 288 0.07 -7.26 -2.77
CA THR A 288 0.52 -8.46 -2.08
C THR A 288 -0.06 -9.76 -2.65
N SER A 289 -0.81 -9.72 -3.76
CA SER A 289 -1.36 -10.93 -4.38
C SER A 289 -0.26 -11.93 -4.73
N LEU A 290 -0.59 -13.21 -4.55
CA LEU A 290 0.26 -14.31 -4.98
C LEU A 290 0.47 -14.26 -6.49
N GLY A 291 1.69 -14.06 -6.93
CA GLY A 291 2.04 -14.05 -8.34
C GLY A 291 2.48 -15.41 -8.86
N THR A 292 3.27 -16.14 -8.05
CA THR A 292 3.80 -17.46 -8.41
C THR A 292 3.95 -18.34 -7.18
N ALA A 293 3.28 -19.49 -7.18
CA ALA A 293 3.55 -20.59 -6.26
C ALA A 293 4.77 -21.38 -6.77
N ILE A 294 5.83 -21.43 -5.98
CA ILE A 294 7.07 -22.14 -6.25
C ILE A 294 7.00 -23.42 -5.41
N VAL A 295 6.69 -24.55 -6.04
CA VAL A 295 6.27 -25.77 -5.35
C VAL A 295 7.32 -26.87 -5.56
N HIS A 296 7.71 -27.55 -4.47
CA HIS A 296 8.64 -28.68 -4.55
C HIS A 296 8.10 -29.76 -5.50
N GLU A 297 8.97 -30.30 -6.38
CA GLU A 297 8.55 -31.20 -7.47
C GLU A 297 7.77 -32.44 -6.96
N SER A 298 8.09 -32.93 -5.75
CA SER A 298 7.45 -34.11 -5.17
C SER A 298 5.98 -33.91 -4.75
N VAL A 299 5.55 -32.67 -4.48
CA VAL A 299 4.20 -32.35 -4.02
C VAL A 299 3.43 -31.46 -5.00
N ARG A 300 4.06 -31.04 -6.10
CA ARG A 300 3.49 -30.11 -7.07
C ARG A 300 2.19 -30.58 -7.68
N ASP A 301 2.14 -31.81 -8.18
CA ASP A 301 0.96 -32.31 -8.88
C ASP A 301 -0.25 -32.38 -7.94
N GLU A 302 -0.02 -32.75 -6.68
CA GLU A 302 -1.05 -32.77 -5.65
C GLU A 302 -1.49 -31.35 -5.25
N PHE A 303 -0.54 -30.41 -5.10
CA PHE A 303 -0.84 -29.01 -4.85
C PHE A 303 -1.70 -28.39 -5.96
N VAL A 304 -1.33 -28.61 -7.23
CA VAL A 304 -2.09 -28.10 -8.39
C VAL A 304 -3.49 -28.71 -8.43
N ARG A 305 -3.61 -30.01 -8.18
CA ARG A 305 -4.93 -30.70 -8.13
C ARG A 305 -5.82 -30.09 -7.04
N LEU A 306 -5.31 -29.95 -5.82
CA LEU A 306 -6.06 -29.39 -4.69
C LEU A 306 -6.44 -27.92 -4.93
N LEU A 307 -5.53 -27.11 -5.49
CA LEU A 307 -5.80 -25.70 -5.80
C LEU A 307 -6.84 -25.58 -6.93
N ASP A 308 -6.80 -26.44 -7.96
CA ASP A 308 -7.81 -26.48 -9.02
C ASP A 308 -9.19 -26.82 -8.45
N GLU A 309 -9.27 -27.85 -7.60
CA GLU A 309 -10.52 -28.26 -6.94
C GLU A 309 -11.10 -27.14 -6.07
N ALA A 310 -10.27 -26.51 -5.22
CA ALA A 310 -10.69 -25.40 -4.36
C ALA A 310 -11.16 -24.18 -5.18
N THR A 311 -10.44 -23.88 -6.25
CA THR A 311 -10.76 -22.73 -7.14
C THR A 311 -12.07 -22.98 -7.91
N ARG A 312 -12.31 -24.21 -8.39
CA ARG A 312 -13.58 -24.57 -9.07
C ARG A 312 -14.76 -24.54 -8.12
N ALA A 313 -14.57 -24.96 -6.86
CA ALA A 313 -15.61 -24.98 -5.84
C ALA A 313 -15.99 -23.58 -5.33
N ALA A 314 -15.10 -22.59 -5.49
CA ALA A 314 -15.31 -21.25 -5.00
C ALA A 314 -16.37 -20.48 -5.83
N THR A 315 -17.23 -19.72 -5.15
CA THR A 315 -18.17 -18.80 -5.81
C THR A 315 -17.47 -17.51 -6.19
N VAL A 316 -17.71 -17.05 -7.42
CA VAL A 316 -17.26 -15.76 -7.96
C VAL A 316 -18.50 -14.97 -8.35
N GLY A 317 -18.53 -13.65 -8.12
CA GLY A 317 -19.71 -12.91 -8.54
C GLY A 317 -19.95 -11.59 -7.82
N ASP A 318 -21.22 -11.31 -7.50
CA ASP A 318 -21.62 -10.05 -6.86
C ASP A 318 -20.87 -9.85 -5.53
N PRO A 319 -20.05 -8.79 -5.40
CA PRO A 319 -19.25 -8.56 -4.22
C PRO A 319 -20.07 -8.23 -2.96
N ALA A 320 -21.37 -7.98 -3.09
CA ALA A 320 -22.28 -7.86 -1.96
C ALA A 320 -22.62 -9.22 -1.32
N GLY A 321 -22.42 -10.32 -2.04
CA GLY A 321 -22.65 -11.70 -1.60
C GLY A 321 -21.43 -12.33 -0.92
N ASP A 322 -21.56 -13.62 -0.58
CA ASP A 322 -20.47 -14.45 -0.05
C ASP A 322 -19.70 -15.08 -1.21
N VAL A 323 -18.73 -14.35 -1.73
CA VAL A 323 -17.93 -14.70 -2.91
C VAL A 323 -16.44 -14.63 -2.60
N LEU A 324 -15.65 -15.47 -3.26
CA LEU A 324 -14.20 -15.44 -3.19
C LEU A 324 -13.65 -14.09 -3.72
N TYR A 325 -14.21 -13.61 -4.84
CA TYR A 325 -13.93 -12.28 -5.38
C TYR A 325 -15.06 -11.78 -6.28
N GLY A 326 -15.09 -10.47 -6.44
CA GLY A 326 -15.98 -9.73 -7.32
C GLY A 326 -15.36 -9.40 -8.68
N PRO A 327 -15.83 -8.33 -9.35
CA PRO A 327 -15.31 -7.90 -10.66
C PRO A 327 -13.93 -7.24 -10.56
N LEU A 328 -13.28 -7.03 -11.70
CA LEU A 328 -12.17 -6.09 -11.84
C LEU A 328 -12.67 -4.65 -11.70
N ILE A 329 -11.84 -3.75 -11.18
CA ILE A 329 -12.23 -2.41 -10.72
C ILE A 329 -12.83 -1.55 -11.84
N ASP A 330 -12.23 -1.54 -13.01
CA ASP A 330 -12.73 -0.81 -14.18
C ASP A 330 -12.22 -1.42 -15.49
N GLU A 331 -12.65 -0.88 -16.65
CA GLU A 331 -12.25 -1.36 -17.97
C GLU A 331 -10.73 -1.30 -18.21
N ARG A 332 -9.99 -0.37 -17.59
CA ARG A 332 -8.52 -0.28 -17.73
C ARG A 332 -7.84 -1.48 -17.10
N PHE A 333 -8.37 -1.96 -15.96
CA PHE A 333 -7.88 -3.19 -15.31
C PHE A 333 -8.26 -4.43 -16.10
N ALA A 334 -9.47 -4.45 -16.69
CA ALA A 334 -9.92 -5.50 -17.59
C ALA A 334 -9.01 -5.59 -18.83
N ASP A 335 -8.76 -4.48 -19.52
CA ASP A 335 -7.84 -4.40 -20.67
C ASP A 335 -6.41 -4.83 -20.31
N GLY A 336 -5.97 -4.46 -19.09
CA GLY A 336 -4.67 -4.89 -18.56
C GLY A 336 -4.61 -6.39 -18.36
N PHE A 337 -5.65 -6.98 -17.78
CA PHE A 337 -5.72 -8.41 -17.52
C PHE A 337 -5.85 -9.24 -18.80
N GLU A 338 -6.59 -8.76 -19.82
CA GLU A 338 -6.64 -9.42 -21.14
C GLU A 338 -5.24 -9.53 -21.78
N LYS A 339 -4.38 -8.52 -21.61
CA LYS A 339 -2.98 -8.60 -22.06
C LYS A 339 -2.21 -9.67 -21.30
N VAL A 340 -2.43 -9.79 -19.99
CA VAL A 340 -1.81 -10.82 -19.15
C VAL A 340 -2.24 -12.22 -19.60
N LEU A 341 -3.51 -12.42 -19.91
CA LEU A 341 -4.00 -13.69 -20.45
C LEU A 341 -3.30 -14.06 -21.78
N GLY A 342 -2.92 -13.06 -22.58
CA GLY A 342 -2.13 -13.24 -23.80
C GLY A 342 -0.71 -13.78 -23.57
N TRP A 343 -0.19 -13.77 -22.34
CA TRP A 343 1.11 -14.38 -22.00
C TRP A 343 1.05 -15.90 -21.80
N ILE A 344 -0.17 -16.47 -21.74
CA ILE A 344 -0.35 -17.92 -21.61
C ILE A 344 0.03 -18.57 -22.92
N GLY A 345 1.12 -19.31 -22.93
CA GLY A 345 1.63 -20.00 -24.12
C GLY A 345 1.23 -21.48 -24.20
N PRO A 346 1.46 -22.14 -25.33
CA PRO A 346 1.00 -23.52 -25.58
C PRO A 346 1.69 -24.59 -24.71
N ARG A 347 2.78 -24.26 -24.01
CA ARG A 347 3.46 -25.16 -23.07
C ARG A 347 2.84 -25.17 -21.67
N HIS A 348 1.99 -24.20 -21.38
CA HIS A 348 1.37 -24.06 -20.06
C HIS A 348 0.14 -24.95 -19.95
N ALA A 349 -0.03 -25.60 -18.82
CA ALA A 349 -1.28 -26.24 -18.46
C ALA A 349 -2.15 -25.23 -17.68
N VAL A 350 -3.40 -25.11 -18.07
CA VAL A 350 -4.34 -24.13 -17.49
C VAL A 350 -5.41 -24.86 -16.69
N HIS A 351 -5.60 -24.39 -15.46
CA HIS A 351 -6.53 -24.93 -14.47
C HIS A 351 -7.35 -23.80 -13.82
N GLY A 352 -8.22 -24.11 -12.86
CA GLY A 352 -8.96 -23.17 -12.01
C GLY A 352 -10.38 -22.90 -12.50
N SER A 353 -10.68 -23.11 -13.77
CA SER A 353 -12.02 -22.91 -14.33
C SER A 353 -12.23 -23.71 -15.62
N SER A 354 -13.49 -23.79 -16.06
CA SER A 354 -13.86 -24.34 -17.38
C SER A 354 -13.51 -23.44 -18.55
N GLY A 355 -13.28 -22.14 -18.29
CA GLY A 355 -12.93 -21.12 -19.29
C GLY A 355 -11.81 -20.21 -18.82
N THR A 356 -11.38 -19.32 -19.71
CA THR A 356 -10.47 -18.19 -19.42
C THR A 356 -11.10 -16.91 -19.92
N GLY A 357 -10.59 -15.75 -19.46
CA GLY A 357 -11.11 -14.45 -19.89
C GLY A 357 -12.40 -14.04 -19.15
N ARG A 358 -13.13 -13.12 -19.74
CA ARG A 358 -14.35 -12.55 -19.15
C ARG A 358 -15.46 -13.59 -19.06
N ILE A 359 -16.11 -13.67 -17.89
CA ILE A 359 -17.30 -14.47 -17.66
C ILE A 359 -18.46 -13.79 -18.41
N SER A 360 -19.19 -14.58 -19.22
CA SER A 360 -20.30 -14.08 -20.04
C SER A 360 -21.27 -15.23 -20.34
N PRO A 361 -22.46 -14.97 -20.89
CA PRO A 361 -23.38 -16.05 -21.32
C PRO A 361 -22.77 -17.00 -22.35
N SER A 362 -21.81 -16.53 -23.17
CA SER A 362 -21.05 -17.37 -24.12
C SER A 362 -19.81 -18.03 -23.53
N ASN A 363 -19.38 -17.61 -22.34
CA ASN A 363 -18.25 -18.15 -21.61
C ASN A 363 -18.62 -18.27 -20.11
N PRO A 364 -19.58 -19.17 -19.79
CA PRO A 364 -20.11 -19.27 -18.43
C PRO A 364 -19.13 -19.96 -17.48
N ARG A 365 -19.29 -19.68 -16.18
CA ARG A 365 -18.59 -20.34 -15.09
C ARG A 365 -19.60 -21.03 -14.15
N ASP A 366 -19.31 -22.28 -13.79
CA ASP A 366 -20.00 -22.94 -12.69
C ASP A 366 -19.61 -22.26 -11.36
N GLY A 367 -20.57 -22.03 -10.45
CA GLY A 367 -20.32 -21.27 -9.22
C GLY A 367 -20.17 -19.75 -9.46
N PHE A 368 -20.81 -19.22 -10.49
CA PHE A 368 -20.95 -17.79 -10.70
C PHE A 368 -22.30 -17.29 -10.16
N ASP A 369 -22.26 -16.24 -9.34
CA ASP A 369 -23.45 -15.59 -8.77
C ASP A 369 -23.39 -14.09 -9.07
N GLY A 370 -24.02 -13.64 -10.16
CA GLY A 370 -24.00 -12.24 -10.58
C GLY A 370 -24.61 -12.03 -11.98
N ASP A 371 -24.47 -10.79 -12.48
CA ASP A 371 -24.88 -10.44 -13.82
C ASP A 371 -23.66 -10.42 -14.77
N ALA A 372 -23.46 -11.49 -15.49
CA ALA A 372 -22.33 -11.71 -16.39
C ALA A 372 -22.27 -10.74 -17.59
N GLU A 373 -23.40 -10.13 -17.97
CA GLU A 373 -23.44 -9.15 -19.05
C GLU A 373 -23.11 -7.75 -18.57
N ALA A 374 -23.50 -7.42 -17.33
CA ALA A 374 -23.39 -6.08 -16.78
C ALA A 374 -22.02 -5.77 -16.12
N GLY A 375 -21.32 -6.80 -15.59
CA GLY A 375 -20.11 -6.62 -14.78
C GLY A 375 -18.80 -7.05 -15.45
N LEU A 376 -17.70 -6.70 -14.80
CA LEU A 376 -16.32 -6.98 -15.26
C LEU A 376 -15.76 -8.24 -14.58
N TYR A 377 -16.49 -9.34 -14.69
CA TYR A 377 -16.13 -10.61 -14.04
C TYR A 377 -15.22 -11.46 -14.94
N TYR A 378 -14.22 -12.07 -14.34
CA TYR A 378 -13.22 -12.90 -15.02
C TYR A 378 -13.09 -14.26 -14.38
N HIS A 379 -12.77 -15.28 -15.19
CA HIS A 379 -12.45 -16.61 -14.70
C HIS A 379 -11.16 -16.59 -13.89
N PRO A 380 -11.08 -17.33 -12.76
CA PRO A 380 -9.80 -17.56 -12.08
C PRO A 380 -8.94 -18.49 -12.93
N VAL A 381 -7.65 -18.21 -12.99
CA VAL A 381 -6.70 -18.95 -13.83
C VAL A 381 -5.50 -19.41 -13.01
N ILE A 382 -5.20 -20.71 -13.06
CA ILE A 382 -3.98 -21.29 -12.56
C ILE A 382 -3.15 -21.71 -13.77
N VAL A 383 -1.93 -21.19 -13.88
CA VAL A 383 -1.03 -21.49 -15.00
C VAL A 383 0.12 -22.33 -14.49
N ASP A 384 0.06 -23.65 -14.74
CA ASP A 384 1.10 -24.57 -14.35
C ASP A 384 2.21 -24.67 -15.39
N GLY A 385 3.45 -24.82 -14.92
CA GLY A 385 4.65 -24.95 -15.75
C GLY A 385 5.26 -23.62 -16.15
N VAL A 386 4.99 -22.52 -15.42
CA VAL A 386 5.67 -21.24 -15.65
C VAL A 386 7.17 -21.34 -15.34
N ARG A 387 7.98 -20.61 -16.09
CA ARG A 387 9.44 -20.61 -16.03
C ARG A 387 9.98 -19.20 -15.84
N PRO A 388 11.25 -19.06 -15.39
CA PRO A 388 11.87 -17.76 -15.13
C PRO A 388 11.97 -16.82 -16.35
N ASP A 389 11.83 -17.33 -17.58
CA ASP A 389 11.83 -16.57 -18.82
C ASP A 389 10.43 -16.18 -19.32
N ASP A 390 9.36 -16.55 -18.60
CA ASP A 390 7.99 -16.18 -18.95
C ASP A 390 7.63 -14.77 -18.46
N GLU A 391 6.86 -14.05 -19.28
CA GLU A 391 6.25 -12.78 -18.87
C GLU A 391 5.38 -12.97 -17.60
N LEU A 392 4.64 -14.09 -17.53
CA LEU A 392 3.83 -14.47 -16.37
C LEU A 392 4.66 -14.67 -15.09
N PHE A 393 5.93 -15.01 -15.21
CA PHE A 393 6.83 -15.17 -14.06
C PHE A 393 7.46 -13.83 -13.65
N LEU A 394 7.82 -13.01 -14.64
CA LEU A 394 8.64 -11.81 -14.45
C LEU A 394 7.83 -10.56 -14.08
N HIS A 395 6.55 -10.49 -14.45
CA HIS A 395 5.75 -9.28 -14.32
C HIS A 395 4.54 -9.45 -13.39
N GLU A 396 4.17 -8.36 -12.74
CA GLU A 396 2.93 -8.27 -11.97
C GLU A 396 1.73 -8.49 -12.88
N THR A 397 0.80 -9.32 -12.42
CA THR A 397 -0.38 -9.71 -13.21
C THR A 397 -1.63 -8.94 -12.85
N PHE A 398 -1.75 -8.48 -11.61
CA PHE A 398 -2.82 -7.65 -11.06
C PHE A 398 -4.24 -8.07 -11.50
N GLY A 399 -4.50 -9.37 -11.44
CA GLY A 399 -5.76 -10.00 -11.85
C GLY A 399 -5.85 -11.43 -11.29
N PRO A 400 -6.98 -12.14 -11.47
CA PRO A 400 -7.22 -13.46 -10.88
C PRO A 400 -6.43 -14.57 -11.60
N ILE A 401 -5.10 -14.52 -11.53
CA ILE A 401 -4.19 -15.49 -12.15
C ILE A 401 -3.00 -15.81 -11.25
N VAL A 402 -2.68 -17.08 -11.09
CA VAL A 402 -1.55 -17.59 -10.30
C VAL A 402 -0.69 -18.50 -11.19
N GLY A 403 0.61 -18.22 -11.24
CA GLY A 403 1.59 -19.12 -11.86
C GLY A 403 2.03 -20.22 -10.89
N VAL A 404 2.35 -21.41 -11.40
CA VAL A 404 2.97 -22.51 -10.62
C VAL A 404 4.27 -22.90 -11.30
N ALA A 405 5.37 -22.86 -10.52
CA ALA A 405 6.72 -23.22 -10.97
C ALA A 405 7.29 -24.32 -10.06
N PRO A 406 7.89 -25.40 -10.62
CA PRO A 406 8.54 -26.43 -9.82
C PRO A 406 9.94 -26.03 -9.36
N TYR A 407 10.39 -26.63 -8.24
CA TYR A 407 11.78 -26.56 -7.78
C TYR A 407 12.19 -27.86 -7.09
N ARG A 408 13.51 -28.06 -6.84
CA ARG A 408 14.09 -29.25 -6.23
C ARG A 408 14.83 -29.00 -4.93
N THR A 409 15.41 -27.81 -4.76
CA THR A 409 16.16 -27.46 -3.56
C THR A 409 15.73 -26.09 -3.05
N LEU A 410 15.79 -25.87 -1.75
CA LEU A 410 15.45 -24.58 -1.16
C LEU A 410 16.26 -23.42 -1.76
N ASP A 411 17.52 -23.68 -2.13
CA ASP A 411 18.37 -22.68 -2.79
C ASP A 411 17.81 -22.25 -4.14
N GLU A 412 17.31 -23.21 -4.93
CA GLU A 412 16.62 -22.95 -6.20
C GLU A 412 15.32 -22.18 -5.96
N ALA A 413 14.49 -22.59 -4.98
CA ALA A 413 13.25 -21.92 -4.65
C ALA A 413 13.49 -20.44 -4.29
N ILE A 414 14.49 -20.15 -3.47
CA ILE A 414 14.83 -18.77 -3.08
C ILE A 414 15.36 -17.97 -4.28
N ALA A 415 16.16 -18.60 -5.15
CA ALA A 415 16.63 -17.96 -6.36
C ALA A 415 15.47 -17.60 -7.30
N LEU A 416 14.53 -18.53 -7.53
CA LEU A 416 13.31 -18.30 -8.28
C LEU A 416 12.45 -17.19 -7.66
N ALA A 417 12.26 -17.21 -6.34
CA ALA A 417 11.48 -16.22 -5.62
C ALA A 417 12.01 -14.78 -5.78
N ASN A 418 13.33 -14.62 -5.86
CA ASN A 418 13.98 -13.31 -6.02
C ASN A 418 14.15 -12.89 -7.49
N ALA A 419 14.03 -13.81 -8.45
CA ALA A 419 14.37 -13.58 -9.87
C ALA A 419 13.57 -12.43 -10.53
N PRO A 420 12.25 -12.21 -10.23
CA PRO A 420 11.51 -11.11 -10.83
C PRO A 420 11.98 -9.71 -10.38
N GLY A 421 12.82 -9.62 -9.34
CA GLY A 421 13.34 -8.36 -8.80
C GLY A 421 12.34 -7.52 -8.02
N TYR A 422 11.13 -8.03 -7.77
CA TYR A 422 10.19 -7.49 -6.81
C TYR A 422 10.56 -7.92 -5.38
N GLY A 423 10.02 -7.26 -4.39
CA GLY A 423 10.33 -7.58 -3.00
C GLY A 423 9.35 -6.97 -2.00
N LEU A 424 8.03 -7.09 -2.27
CA LEU A 424 7.01 -6.61 -1.34
C LEU A 424 6.70 -7.66 -0.28
N SER A 425 6.14 -8.79 -0.67
CA SER A 425 5.76 -9.88 0.22
C SER A 425 6.27 -11.21 -0.31
N ALA A 426 6.50 -12.16 0.58
CA ALA A 426 6.81 -13.55 0.25
C ALA A 426 6.33 -14.48 1.36
N SER A 427 5.94 -15.69 1.03
CA SER A 427 5.60 -16.70 2.02
C SER A 427 6.33 -18.02 1.79
N ILE A 428 6.48 -18.80 2.87
CA ILE A 428 6.97 -20.18 2.84
C ILE A 428 6.06 -21.06 3.68
N TYR A 429 5.72 -22.23 3.14
CA TYR A 429 5.00 -23.29 3.84
C TYR A 429 5.96 -24.44 4.05
N THR A 430 6.28 -24.74 5.31
CA THR A 430 7.21 -25.77 5.74
C THR A 430 7.00 -26.11 7.22
N THR A 431 7.39 -27.30 7.64
CA THR A 431 7.47 -27.70 9.05
C THR A 431 8.91 -27.62 9.59
N ASP A 432 9.91 -27.34 8.75
CA ASP A 432 11.31 -27.24 9.16
C ASP A 432 11.73 -25.80 9.55
N PRO A 433 12.01 -25.52 10.83
CA PRO A 433 12.49 -24.21 11.27
C PRO A 433 13.81 -23.76 10.60
N ALA A 434 14.66 -24.69 10.17
CA ALA A 434 15.91 -24.33 9.49
C ALA A 434 15.64 -23.72 8.12
N GLU A 435 14.67 -24.25 7.38
CA GLU A 435 14.20 -23.69 6.11
C GLU A 435 13.58 -22.29 6.30
N VAL A 436 12.74 -22.11 7.35
CA VAL A 436 12.15 -20.80 7.69
C VAL A 436 13.23 -19.73 7.84
N PHE A 437 14.27 -19.99 8.64
CA PHE A 437 15.34 -19.02 8.86
C PHE A 437 16.27 -18.86 7.67
N ALA A 438 16.49 -19.91 6.86
CA ALA A 438 17.24 -19.82 5.63
C ALA A 438 16.52 -18.96 4.59
N PHE A 439 15.21 -19.18 4.41
CA PHE A 439 14.33 -18.38 3.55
C PHE A 439 14.32 -16.91 3.99
N ARG A 440 13.98 -16.63 5.26
CA ARG A 440 13.91 -15.27 5.82
C ARG A 440 15.20 -14.47 5.60
N ARG A 441 16.38 -15.09 5.71
CA ARG A 441 17.67 -14.39 5.53
C ARG A 441 17.99 -14.03 4.09
N ARG A 442 17.41 -14.75 3.11
CA ARG A 442 17.84 -14.71 1.71
C ARG A 442 16.79 -14.17 0.76
N ILE A 443 15.53 -14.10 1.21
CA ILE A 443 14.46 -13.51 0.41
C ILE A 443 14.57 -11.99 0.43
N SER A 444 14.32 -11.34 -0.71
CA SER A 444 14.39 -9.88 -0.85
C SER A 444 13.15 -9.15 -0.37
N ALA A 445 12.09 -9.85 0.01
CA ALA A 445 10.81 -9.26 0.41
C ALA A 445 10.91 -8.44 1.71
N GLY A 446 10.18 -7.34 1.76
CA GLY A 446 10.05 -6.52 2.98
C GLY A 446 9.13 -7.17 4.02
N MET A 447 8.19 -8.02 3.58
CA MET A 447 7.29 -8.80 4.43
C MET A 447 7.48 -10.29 4.16
N VAL A 448 7.61 -11.08 5.22
CA VAL A 448 7.79 -12.53 5.13
C VAL A 448 6.79 -13.22 6.02
N SER A 449 6.00 -14.12 5.43
CA SER A 449 5.02 -14.96 6.12
C SER A 449 5.49 -16.41 6.17
N VAL A 450 5.17 -17.11 7.23
CA VAL A 450 5.43 -18.54 7.41
C VAL A 450 4.11 -19.24 7.69
N ASN A 451 3.79 -20.26 6.90
CA ASN A 451 2.53 -21.00 6.99
C ASN A 451 1.31 -20.07 6.97
N ASN A 452 1.40 -19.00 6.20
CA ASN A 452 0.37 -18.00 6.01
C ASN A 452 0.47 -17.41 4.59
N SER A 453 -0.59 -16.73 4.15
CA SER A 453 -0.69 -16.14 2.81
C SER A 453 0.36 -15.04 2.58
N THR A 454 0.57 -14.65 1.30
CA THR A 454 1.38 -13.47 0.95
C THR A 454 0.67 -12.16 1.26
N SER A 455 -0.64 -12.21 1.52
CA SER A 455 -1.49 -11.05 1.80
C SER A 455 -1.71 -10.88 3.29
N GLY A 456 -1.79 -9.64 3.74
CA GLY A 456 -2.04 -9.27 5.12
C GLY A 456 -1.11 -8.14 5.55
N ALA A 457 -1.64 -7.21 6.33
CA ALA A 457 -0.91 -6.11 6.93
C ALA A 457 -1.34 -5.98 8.39
N GLU A 458 -0.39 -5.63 9.23
CA GLU A 458 -0.61 -5.36 10.65
C GLU A 458 -0.23 -3.90 10.93
N ALA A 459 -1.12 -3.14 11.54
CA ALA A 459 -0.91 -1.70 11.77
C ALA A 459 0.37 -1.35 12.53
N HIS A 460 0.90 -2.31 13.31
CA HIS A 460 2.10 -2.15 14.13
C HIS A 460 3.38 -2.78 13.55
N LEU A 461 3.29 -3.43 12.37
CA LEU A 461 4.45 -3.99 11.67
C LEU A 461 4.87 -3.10 10.48
N PRO A 462 6.16 -3.13 10.09
CA PRO A 462 6.62 -2.37 8.94
C PRO A 462 6.08 -2.98 7.65
N PHE A 463 5.29 -2.21 6.91
CA PHE A 463 4.84 -2.56 5.57
C PHE A 463 5.72 -1.87 4.53
N GLY A 464 6.11 -2.56 3.46
CA GLY A 464 6.81 -1.92 2.35
C GLY A 464 7.74 -2.84 1.57
N GLY A 465 7.99 -2.45 0.32
CA GLY A 465 8.75 -3.22 -0.65
C GLY A 465 10.22 -2.82 -0.81
N ASN A 466 10.98 -3.74 -1.38
CA ASN A 466 12.36 -3.56 -1.84
C ASN A 466 12.42 -3.75 -3.36
N GLY A 467 13.51 -3.34 -4.01
CA GLY A 467 13.70 -3.52 -5.44
C GLY A 467 12.62 -2.85 -6.27
N ARG A 468 11.95 -3.59 -7.17
CA ARG A 468 10.87 -3.06 -8.01
C ARG A 468 9.56 -2.75 -7.26
N SER A 469 9.45 -3.19 -6.00
CA SER A 469 8.26 -2.97 -5.16
C SER A 469 8.33 -1.72 -4.29
N GLY A 470 9.47 -1.02 -4.24
CA GLY A 470 9.60 0.20 -3.45
C GLY A 470 11.06 0.59 -3.22
N ASN A 471 11.27 1.78 -2.70
CA ASN A 471 12.61 2.33 -2.45
C ASN A 471 13.13 2.06 -1.03
N GLY A 472 12.61 1.04 -0.35
CA GLY A 472 13.02 0.66 1.01
C GLY A 472 12.36 1.46 2.14
N GLY A 473 11.50 2.41 1.82
CA GLY A 473 10.61 3.05 2.80
C GLY A 473 9.71 2.01 3.47
N ARG A 474 9.26 2.32 4.69
CA ARG A 474 8.27 1.47 5.38
C ARG A 474 7.10 2.32 5.79
N GLN A 475 5.91 1.79 5.54
CA GLN A 475 4.64 2.29 6.06
C GLN A 475 4.24 1.45 7.27
N SER A 476 3.32 1.95 8.04
CA SER A 476 2.83 1.31 9.25
C SER A 476 3.89 1.12 10.35
N GLY A 477 3.45 0.79 11.54
CA GLY A 477 4.29 0.67 12.71
C GLY A 477 5.05 1.96 13.06
N ILE A 478 6.02 1.84 13.94
CA ILE A 478 6.85 3.00 14.35
C ILE A 478 7.80 3.50 13.23
N TRP A 479 8.08 2.66 12.25
CA TRP A 479 9.04 2.97 11.16
C TRP A 479 8.54 4.06 10.21
N VAL A 480 7.22 4.19 10.05
CA VAL A 480 6.64 5.24 9.21
C VAL A 480 6.87 6.65 9.79
N LEU A 481 7.09 6.77 11.09
CA LEU A 481 7.39 8.05 11.74
C LEU A 481 8.66 8.69 11.17
N ASP A 482 9.64 7.87 10.73
CA ASP A 482 10.86 8.35 10.07
C ASP A 482 10.61 8.87 8.64
N GLN A 483 9.47 8.53 8.03
CA GLN A 483 9.09 9.09 6.73
C GLN A 483 8.52 10.51 6.87
N PHE A 484 7.89 10.82 8.00
CA PHE A 484 7.14 12.05 8.22
C PHE A 484 7.75 12.98 9.27
N THR A 485 8.95 12.65 9.77
CA THR A 485 9.74 13.49 10.67
C THR A 485 11.17 13.63 10.21
N ARG A 486 11.81 14.72 10.66
CA ARG A 486 13.25 14.95 10.55
C ARG A 486 13.87 14.98 11.92
N TRP A 487 15.05 14.39 12.06
CA TRP A 487 15.82 14.47 13.28
C TRP A 487 16.59 15.78 13.33
N GLN A 488 16.46 16.49 14.47
CA GLN A 488 17.27 17.65 14.81
C GLN A 488 18.11 17.35 16.02
N SER A 489 19.38 17.70 16.03
CA SER A 489 20.25 17.67 17.21
C SER A 489 20.39 19.08 17.79
N MET A 490 20.32 19.17 19.11
CA MET A 490 20.61 20.41 19.85
C MET A 490 21.76 20.17 20.81
N ASN A 491 22.65 21.14 20.87
CA ASN A 491 23.79 21.18 21.74
C ASN A 491 23.66 22.39 22.65
N TRP A 492 23.59 22.16 23.94
CA TRP A 492 23.52 23.22 24.96
C TRP A 492 24.76 23.18 25.85
N ASP A 493 25.66 24.13 25.59
CA ASP A 493 26.87 24.35 26.40
C ASP A 493 26.58 25.44 27.44
N PHE A 494 26.78 25.12 28.72
CA PHE A 494 26.59 26.04 29.84
C PHE A 494 27.89 26.26 30.67
N SER A 495 29.04 25.90 30.09
CA SER A 495 30.36 26.05 30.73
C SER A 495 30.83 27.50 30.83
N GLY A 496 30.19 28.43 30.13
CA GLY A 496 30.64 29.85 30.07
C GLY A 496 31.87 30.08 29.18
N ARG A 497 32.37 29.05 28.50
CA ARG A 497 33.50 29.13 27.54
C ARG A 497 33.21 28.31 26.30
N LEU A 498 33.89 28.63 25.20
CA LEU A 498 33.77 27.80 23.99
C LEU A 498 34.50 26.47 24.24
N GLN A 499 33.73 25.38 24.35
CA GLN A 499 34.26 24.01 24.37
C GLN A 499 34.36 23.47 22.93
N LYS A 500 35.54 22.99 22.57
CA LYS A 500 35.82 22.45 21.24
C LYS A 500 35.71 20.94 21.30
N ALA A 501 34.69 20.39 20.60
CA ALA A 501 34.49 18.95 20.49
C ALA A 501 35.77 18.29 19.95
N GLN A 502 36.08 17.08 20.45
CA GLN A 502 37.27 16.28 20.16
C GLN A 502 38.61 16.91 20.58
N MET A 503 38.63 18.16 21.09
CA MET A 503 39.84 18.86 21.49
C MET A 503 39.91 19.12 23.00
N ASP A 504 38.78 19.48 23.61
CA ASP A 504 38.70 19.82 25.04
C ASP A 504 38.10 18.66 25.88
N VAL A 505 38.37 17.41 25.48
CA VAL A 505 37.88 16.19 26.15
C VAL A 505 38.83 15.81 27.30
N VAL A 506 38.28 15.29 28.41
CA VAL A 506 39.10 14.73 29.47
C VAL A 506 39.81 13.48 28.96
N GLU A 507 41.14 13.53 28.95
CA GLU A 507 41.96 12.42 28.48
C GLU A 507 42.17 11.39 29.58
N ILE A 508 41.83 10.13 29.30
CA ILE A 508 42.14 8.98 30.14
C ILE A 508 43.20 8.16 29.39
N THR A 509 44.40 8.09 29.96
CA THR A 509 45.52 7.40 29.31
C THR A 509 45.66 5.97 29.85
N PRO A 510 45.20 4.93 29.08
CA PRO A 510 45.41 3.56 29.47
C PRO A 510 46.88 3.14 29.26
N ASP A 511 47.38 2.25 30.08
CA ASP A 511 48.66 1.57 29.81
C ASP A 511 48.44 0.45 28.75
N LEU A 512 48.50 0.81 27.49
CA LEU A 512 48.38 -0.16 26.37
C LEU A 512 49.60 -1.05 26.21
N GLY A 513 50.69 -0.80 27.00
CA GLY A 513 51.89 -1.65 27.04
C GLY A 513 51.80 -2.80 28.04
N PHE A 514 50.79 -2.80 28.94
CA PHE A 514 50.63 -3.86 29.92
C PHE A 514 50.48 -5.24 29.28
N ARG A 515 51.21 -6.22 29.84
CA ARG A 515 51.14 -7.66 29.48
C ARG A 515 51.05 -8.43 30.80
N LEU A 516 50.24 -9.48 30.83
CA LEU A 516 50.18 -10.48 31.90
C LEU A 516 51.36 -11.45 31.81
#